data_da63baed27bb6cdb7d905c79b83f50e3
#
_entry.id   da63baed27bb6cdb7d905c79b83f50e3
#
_cell.length_a   1.000
_cell.length_b   1.000
_cell.length_c   1.000
_cell.angle_alpha   90.00
_cell.angle_beta   90.00
_cell.angle_gamma   90.00
#
_symmetry.space_group_name_H-M   'P 1'
#
loop_
_entity.id
_entity.type
_entity.pdbx_description
1 polymer ?
#
loop_
_entity_poly.entity_id
_entity_poly.type
_entity_poly.pdbx_seq_one_letter_code
_entity_poly.pdbx_strand_id
1 'polypeptide(L)'
;MAWGMLTVALVAQQPATQQTQPAAPQAASPAAVVPVPGTVTCPAPPPPAKPPERSFNATMGMMLVPVLSTKVADFDKFLDYVRDALAKTTDQTVLRQAKGWKFFRLADLGPNLDVIYAFVLDPAVPCVDYALGPILNAAIPDEAKVLEVMNLYRNSVRNGGTLMNFVPVTPGK
;
A
#
# COMPACT_ATOMS: atom_id res chain seq x y z
N MET A 1 -3.40 78.05 -23.25
CA MET A 1 -3.82 78.32 -21.84
C MET A 1 -4.81 77.24 -21.48
N ALA A 2 -4.39 76.25 -20.73
CA ALA A 2 -5.27 75.24 -20.22
C ALA A 2 -4.75 74.85 -18.78
N TRP A 3 -5.53 75.13 -17.78
CA TRP A 3 -5.23 74.84 -16.39
C TRP A 3 -5.61 73.39 -16.08
N GLY A 4 -4.62 72.62 -15.66
CA GLY A 4 -4.85 71.31 -15.10
C GLY A 4 -5.12 71.40 -13.60
N MET A 5 -6.28 70.90 -13.19
CA MET A 5 -6.59 70.68 -11.76
C MET A 5 -5.93 69.46 -11.25
N LEU A 6 -5.14 69.65 -10.19
CA LEU A 6 -4.51 68.57 -9.42
C LEU A 6 -5.50 68.13 -8.30
N THR A 7 -6.07 66.94 -8.43
CA THR A 7 -6.90 66.31 -7.37
C THR A 7 -6.02 65.46 -6.47
N VAL A 8 -5.84 65.87 -5.21
CA VAL A 8 -5.16 65.13 -4.17
C VAL A 8 -6.12 64.11 -3.60
N ALA A 9 -5.89 62.82 -3.82
CA ALA A 9 -6.66 61.78 -3.18
C ALA A 9 -6.08 61.48 -1.78
N LEU A 10 -6.93 61.74 -0.78
CA LEU A 10 -6.65 61.42 0.62
C LEU A 10 -6.81 59.92 0.84
N VAL A 11 -5.70 59.22 1.02
CA VAL A 11 -5.74 57.78 1.39
C VAL A 11 -5.98 57.66 2.88
N ALA A 12 -7.20 57.24 3.23
CA ALA A 12 -7.53 56.88 4.61
C ALA A 12 -6.82 55.58 5.01
N GLN A 13 -5.90 55.66 5.98
CA GLN A 13 -5.29 54.51 6.62
C GLN A 13 -6.32 53.77 7.49
N GLN A 14 -6.70 52.56 7.09
CA GLN A 14 -7.46 51.65 7.92
C GLN A 14 -6.55 51.07 9.02
N PRO A 15 -6.99 51.00 10.28
CA PRO A 15 -6.24 50.32 11.34
C PRO A 15 -6.22 48.82 11.04
N ALA A 16 -5.01 48.24 11.09
CA ALA A 16 -4.79 46.81 10.97
C ALA A 16 -5.46 46.06 12.11
N THR A 17 -6.54 45.37 11.81
CA THR A 17 -7.16 44.39 12.71
C THR A 17 -6.17 43.22 12.84
N GLN A 18 -5.54 43.04 13.98
CA GLN A 18 -4.77 41.88 14.32
C GLN A 18 -5.71 40.64 14.25
N GLN A 19 -5.62 39.86 13.18
CA GLN A 19 -6.21 38.56 13.13
C GLN A 19 -5.46 37.66 14.12
N THR A 20 -6.17 37.31 15.20
CA THR A 20 -5.72 36.26 16.13
C THR A 20 -5.65 34.96 15.34
N GLN A 21 -4.44 34.55 15.00
CA GLN A 21 -4.18 33.28 14.30
C GLN A 21 -4.67 32.13 15.21
N PRO A 22 -5.56 31.24 14.72
CA PRO A 22 -5.97 30.08 15.50
C PRO A 22 -4.73 29.24 15.82
N ALA A 23 -4.56 28.88 17.09
CA ALA A 23 -3.51 27.98 17.54
C ALA A 23 -3.53 26.71 16.69
N ALA A 24 -2.38 26.36 16.10
CA ALA A 24 -2.21 25.11 15.38
C ALA A 24 -2.66 23.94 16.26
N PRO A 25 -3.39 22.94 15.72
CA PRO A 25 -3.74 21.76 16.49
C PRO A 25 -2.45 21.10 17.01
N GLN A 26 -2.33 21.02 18.33
CA GLN A 26 -1.28 20.23 18.96
C GLN A 26 -1.37 18.82 18.40
N ALA A 27 -0.30 18.35 17.75
CA ALA A 27 -0.18 16.98 17.33
C ALA A 27 -0.44 16.08 18.55
N ALA A 28 -1.53 15.34 18.50
CA ALA A 28 -1.86 14.36 19.53
C ALA A 28 -0.67 13.40 19.64
N SER A 29 -0.12 13.24 20.83
CA SER A 29 0.90 12.21 21.12
C SER A 29 0.37 10.89 20.60
N PRO A 30 1.15 10.09 19.87
CA PRO A 30 0.70 8.80 19.38
C PRO A 30 0.23 7.97 20.57
N ALA A 31 -1.05 7.62 20.58
CA ALA A 31 -1.62 6.72 21.59
C ALA A 31 -0.78 5.45 21.59
N ALA A 32 -0.35 5.00 22.77
CA ALA A 32 0.39 3.76 22.92
C ALA A 32 -0.41 2.63 22.28
N VAL A 33 0.11 2.07 21.18
CA VAL A 33 -0.51 0.96 20.48
C VAL A 33 -0.41 -0.26 21.40
N VAL A 34 -1.54 -0.68 21.97
CA VAL A 34 -1.61 -1.90 22.75
C VAL A 34 -1.36 -3.08 21.79
N PRO A 35 -0.33 -3.92 22.03
CA PRO A 35 -0.06 -5.05 21.15
C PRO A 35 -1.25 -6.02 21.13
N VAL A 36 -1.73 -6.34 19.93
CA VAL A 36 -2.74 -7.39 19.75
C VAL A 36 -2.05 -8.74 19.96
N PRO A 37 -2.55 -9.62 20.85
CA PRO A 37 -1.96 -10.95 21.03
C PRO A 37 -1.88 -11.72 19.72
N GLY A 38 -0.73 -12.35 19.45
CA GLY A 38 -0.48 -13.09 18.21
C GLY A 38 0.14 -12.24 17.08
N THR A 39 0.41 -10.95 17.33
CA THR A 39 1.21 -10.12 16.42
C THR A 39 2.64 -9.93 16.94
N VAL A 40 3.56 -9.65 16.03
CA VAL A 40 4.95 -9.30 16.37
C VAL A 40 5.22 -7.83 16.05
N THR A 41 6.08 -7.20 16.83
CA THR A 41 6.59 -5.85 16.51
C THR A 41 7.76 -6.00 15.55
N CYS A 42 7.59 -5.49 14.33
CA CYS A 42 8.68 -5.51 13.36
C CYS A 42 9.74 -4.47 13.73
N PRO A 43 11.03 -4.84 13.76
CA PRO A 43 12.10 -3.88 13.96
C PRO A 43 12.14 -2.86 12.81
N ALA A 44 12.43 -1.59 13.14
CA ALA A 44 12.69 -0.60 12.12
C ALA A 44 13.95 -0.99 11.34
N PRO A 45 13.96 -0.88 10.00
CA PRO A 45 15.14 -1.14 9.22
C PRO A 45 16.22 -0.09 9.56
N PRO A 46 17.51 -0.49 9.57
CA PRO A 46 18.60 0.47 9.78
C PRO A 46 18.64 1.50 8.63
N PRO A 47 18.87 2.77 8.91
CA PRO A 47 19.07 3.76 7.85
C PRO A 47 20.27 3.39 6.95
N PRO A 48 20.19 3.58 5.62
CA PRO A 48 19.14 4.26 4.85
C PRO A 48 18.06 3.32 4.26
N ALA A 49 17.88 2.11 4.79
CA ALA A 49 16.96 1.14 4.23
C ALA A 49 15.49 1.62 4.30
N LYS A 50 14.78 1.47 3.19
CA LYS A 50 13.36 1.77 3.11
C LYS A 50 12.55 0.75 3.92
N PRO A 51 11.55 1.18 4.73
CA PRO A 51 10.64 0.25 5.38
C PRO A 51 9.94 -0.65 4.35
N PRO A 52 9.60 -1.89 4.72
CA PRO A 52 8.88 -2.79 3.81
C PRO A 52 7.53 -2.17 3.41
N GLU A 53 7.21 -2.24 2.12
CA GLU A 53 5.98 -1.65 1.59
C GLU A 53 4.75 -2.47 1.96
N ARG A 54 4.91 -3.79 2.06
CA ARG A 54 3.83 -4.75 2.30
C ARG A 54 4.31 -5.82 3.26
N SER A 55 4.25 -5.56 4.55
CA SER A 55 4.64 -6.54 5.56
C SER A 55 3.46 -6.93 6.44
N PHE A 56 3.53 -8.15 6.96
CA PHE A 56 2.60 -8.64 7.96
C PHE A 56 3.30 -8.69 9.32
N ASN A 57 2.53 -8.48 10.38
CA ASN A 57 3.00 -8.60 11.77
C ASN A 57 2.36 -9.81 12.49
N ALA A 58 1.68 -10.67 11.75
CA ALA A 58 1.08 -11.91 12.21
C ALA A 58 1.50 -13.07 11.30
N THR A 59 1.30 -14.28 11.76
CA THR A 59 1.62 -15.52 11.02
C THR A 59 0.58 -15.88 9.96
N MET A 60 -0.50 -15.10 9.86
CA MET A 60 -1.49 -15.21 8.79
C MET A 60 -1.88 -13.81 8.32
N GLY A 61 -1.98 -13.64 7.03
CA GLY A 61 -2.35 -12.37 6.42
C GLY A 61 -3.11 -12.52 5.12
N MET A 62 -3.67 -11.43 4.64
CA MET A 62 -4.35 -11.38 3.36
C MET A 62 -4.15 -10.02 2.68
N MET A 63 -4.01 -10.04 1.37
CA MET A 63 -4.12 -8.84 0.54
C MET A 63 -5.36 -8.96 -0.33
N LEU A 64 -6.29 -8.01 -0.22
CA LEU A 64 -7.41 -7.88 -1.15
C LEU A 64 -7.05 -6.90 -2.25
N VAL A 65 -7.19 -7.33 -3.48
CA VAL A 65 -6.81 -6.56 -4.67
C VAL A 65 -8.03 -6.38 -5.58
N PRO A 66 -8.61 -5.17 -5.64
CA PRO A 66 -9.71 -4.88 -6.55
C PRO A 66 -9.19 -4.70 -7.97
N VAL A 67 -9.66 -5.52 -8.88
CA VAL A 67 -9.27 -5.56 -10.30
C VAL A 67 -10.42 -5.07 -11.16
N LEU A 68 -10.14 -4.17 -12.08
CA LEU A 68 -11.11 -3.71 -13.08
C LEU A 68 -11.69 -4.90 -13.85
N SER A 69 -13.01 -5.02 -13.93
CA SER A 69 -13.68 -6.13 -14.61
C SER A 69 -13.25 -6.30 -16.08
N THR A 70 -12.87 -5.20 -16.74
CA THR A 70 -12.35 -5.21 -18.12
C THR A 70 -10.89 -5.64 -18.23
N LYS A 71 -10.18 -5.81 -17.10
CA LYS A 71 -8.74 -6.10 -17.02
C LYS A 71 -8.41 -7.44 -16.34
N VAL A 72 -9.42 -8.28 -16.13
CA VAL A 72 -9.26 -9.59 -15.48
C VAL A 72 -8.25 -10.46 -16.22
N ALA A 73 -8.31 -10.53 -17.54
CA ALA A 73 -7.36 -11.35 -18.33
C ALA A 73 -5.91 -10.85 -18.22
N ASP A 74 -5.68 -9.53 -18.20
CA ASP A 74 -4.36 -8.95 -17.98
C ASP A 74 -3.84 -9.29 -16.57
N PHE A 75 -4.72 -9.24 -15.57
CA PHE A 75 -4.39 -9.56 -14.19
C PHE A 75 -4.13 -11.06 -13.98
N ASP A 76 -4.92 -11.95 -14.60
CA ASP A 76 -4.68 -13.39 -14.56
C ASP A 76 -3.30 -13.73 -15.17
N LYS A 77 -2.96 -13.12 -16.30
CA LYS A 77 -1.63 -13.24 -16.89
C LYS A 77 -0.52 -12.76 -15.95
N PHE A 78 -0.73 -11.65 -15.24
CA PHE A 78 0.20 -11.18 -14.21
C PHE A 78 0.36 -12.21 -13.09
N LEU A 79 -0.74 -12.83 -12.61
CA LEU A 79 -0.70 -13.86 -11.58
C LEU A 79 0.11 -15.09 -12.00
N ASP A 80 0.06 -15.47 -13.27
CA ASP A 80 0.86 -16.58 -13.78
C ASP A 80 2.36 -16.28 -13.66
N TYR A 81 2.79 -15.04 -13.95
CA TYR A 81 4.18 -14.62 -13.71
C TYR A 81 4.55 -14.66 -12.22
N VAL A 82 3.65 -14.23 -11.33
CA VAL A 82 3.90 -14.29 -9.87
C VAL A 82 4.03 -15.75 -9.40
N ARG A 83 3.14 -16.64 -9.83
CA ARG A 83 3.20 -18.07 -9.51
C ARG A 83 4.51 -18.70 -10.00
N ASP A 84 4.88 -18.39 -11.23
CA ASP A 84 6.14 -18.85 -11.82
C ASP A 84 7.36 -18.32 -11.05
N ALA A 85 7.34 -17.05 -10.66
CA ALA A 85 8.41 -16.45 -9.87
C ALA A 85 8.55 -17.14 -8.50
N LEU A 86 7.43 -17.36 -7.80
CA LEU A 86 7.42 -18.06 -6.51
C LEU A 86 7.88 -19.51 -6.63
N ALA A 87 7.59 -20.18 -7.75
CA ALA A 87 8.00 -21.57 -8.00
C ALA A 87 9.47 -21.72 -8.40
N LYS A 88 10.06 -20.73 -9.07
CA LYS A 88 11.40 -20.81 -9.67
C LYS A 88 12.47 -20.04 -8.92
N THR A 89 12.09 -19.23 -7.91
CA THR A 89 13.03 -18.41 -7.16
C THR A 89 14.09 -19.25 -6.44
N THR A 90 15.31 -18.72 -6.36
CA THR A 90 16.40 -19.25 -5.53
C THR A 90 16.65 -18.40 -4.29
N ASP A 91 15.99 -17.25 -4.18
CA ASP A 91 16.09 -16.38 -3.01
C ASP A 91 15.44 -17.03 -1.79
N GLN A 92 16.22 -17.18 -0.71
CA GLN A 92 15.79 -17.90 0.50
C GLN A 92 14.63 -17.22 1.23
N THR A 93 14.51 -15.91 1.11
CA THR A 93 13.39 -15.15 1.70
C THR A 93 12.11 -15.40 0.92
N VAL A 94 12.19 -15.27 -0.41
CA VAL A 94 11.05 -15.54 -1.30
C VAL A 94 10.62 -17.01 -1.24
N LEU A 95 11.55 -17.96 -1.12
CA LEU A 95 11.23 -19.38 -0.91
C LEU A 95 10.42 -19.63 0.37
N ARG A 96 10.77 -18.93 1.46
CA ARG A 96 9.97 -19.00 2.71
C ARG A 96 8.58 -18.41 2.52
N GLN A 97 8.49 -17.26 1.86
CA GLN A 97 7.22 -16.61 1.55
C GLN A 97 6.33 -17.50 0.67
N ALA A 98 6.92 -18.12 -0.36
CA ALA A 98 6.20 -18.93 -1.35
C ALA A 98 5.38 -20.07 -0.72
N LYS A 99 5.82 -20.62 0.41
CA LYS A 99 5.12 -21.70 1.13
C LYS A 99 3.74 -21.31 1.62
N GLY A 100 3.52 -20.02 1.90
CA GLY A 100 2.27 -19.52 2.45
C GLY A 100 1.32 -18.93 1.41
N TRP A 101 1.76 -18.66 0.18
CA TRP A 101 0.96 -17.99 -0.82
C TRP A 101 -0.18 -18.87 -1.35
N LYS A 102 -1.40 -18.34 -1.28
CA LYS A 102 -2.62 -18.92 -1.87
C LYS A 102 -3.37 -17.81 -2.58
N PHE A 103 -3.79 -18.06 -3.82
CA PHE A 103 -4.49 -17.07 -4.65
C PHE A 103 -5.94 -17.49 -4.83
N PHE A 104 -6.85 -16.56 -4.56
CA PHE A 104 -8.29 -16.76 -4.73
C PHE A 104 -8.85 -15.59 -5.53
N ARG A 105 -9.91 -15.86 -6.26
CA ARG A 105 -10.81 -14.86 -6.81
C ARG A 105 -12.15 -15.01 -6.11
N LEU A 106 -12.70 -13.92 -5.58
CA LEU A 106 -14.00 -13.93 -4.94
C LEU A 106 -15.09 -14.19 -6.00
N ALA A 107 -16.12 -14.92 -5.60
CA ALA A 107 -17.27 -15.17 -6.47
C ALA A 107 -18.13 -13.92 -6.64
N ASP A 108 -18.19 -13.09 -5.59
CA ASP A 108 -18.95 -11.85 -5.57
C ASP A 108 -18.09 -10.69 -6.08
N LEU A 109 -18.75 -9.76 -6.77
CA LEU A 109 -18.11 -8.53 -7.19
C LEU A 109 -17.98 -7.55 -6.01
N GLY A 110 -16.89 -6.82 -5.99
CA GLY A 110 -16.66 -5.74 -5.05
C GLY A 110 -17.40 -4.45 -5.43
N PRO A 111 -17.17 -3.38 -4.65
CA PRO A 111 -17.63 -2.05 -5.02
C PRO A 111 -17.19 -1.68 -6.45
N ASN A 112 -18.03 -0.92 -7.17
CA ASN A 112 -17.80 -0.53 -8.56
C ASN A 112 -17.72 -1.70 -9.57
N LEU A 113 -18.29 -2.85 -9.23
CA LEU A 113 -18.27 -4.07 -10.07
C LEU A 113 -16.84 -4.60 -10.34
N ASP A 114 -15.91 -4.30 -9.44
CA ASP A 114 -14.56 -4.84 -9.52
C ASP A 114 -14.53 -6.31 -9.14
N VAL A 115 -13.67 -7.07 -9.82
CA VAL A 115 -13.37 -8.45 -9.44
C VAL A 115 -12.32 -8.41 -8.32
N ILE A 116 -12.63 -9.04 -7.19
CA ILE A 116 -11.72 -9.02 -6.03
C ILE A 116 -10.87 -10.29 -6.05
N TYR A 117 -9.55 -10.09 -6.01
CA TYR A 117 -8.60 -11.16 -5.75
C TYR A 117 -8.12 -11.10 -4.30
N ALA A 118 -7.99 -12.26 -3.68
CA ALA A 118 -7.45 -12.41 -2.34
C ALA A 118 -6.15 -13.22 -2.39
N PHE A 119 -5.06 -12.60 -1.97
CA PHE A 119 -3.78 -13.28 -1.74
C PHE A 119 -3.69 -13.61 -0.27
N VAL A 120 -3.94 -14.87 0.05
CA VAL A 120 -3.87 -15.37 1.42
C VAL A 120 -2.46 -15.88 1.68
N LEU A 121 -1.86 -15.43 2.77
CA LEU A 121 -0.53 -15.79 3.26
C LEU A 121 -0.74 -16.63 4.54
N ASP A 122 -0.57 -17.94 4.43
CA ASP A 122 -0.75 -18.86 5.53
C ASP A 122 0.15 -20.10 5.35
N PRO A 123 1.27 -20.14 6.09
CA PRO A 123 1.78 -19.12 7.01
C PRO A 123 2.37 -17.90 6.30
N ALA A 124 2.14 -16.72 6.86
CA ALA A 124 2.92 -15.52 6.51
C ALA A 124 4.25 -15.53 7.26
N VAL A 125 5.29 -14.95 6.65
CA VAL A 125 6.57 -14.67 7.32
C VAL A 125 6.50 -13.25 7.86
N PRO A 126 6.42 -13.04 9.18
CA PRO A 126 6.30 -11.70 9.74
C PRO A 126 7.51 -10.81 9.41
N CYS A 127 7.27 -9.51 9.29
CA CYS A 127 8.29 -8.47 9.09
C CYS A 127 9.09 -8.56 7.78
N VAL A 128 8.66 -9.39 6.84
CA VAL A 128 9.26 -9.50 5.51
C VAL A 128 8.42 -8.73 4.50
N ASP A 129 9.06 -8.14 3.50
CA ASP A 129 8.37 -7.43 2.44
C ASP A 129 7.73 -8.39 1.42
N TYR A 130 6.44 -8.24 1.20
CA TYR A 130 5.65 -8.96 0.20
C TYR A 130 5.38 -8.11 -1.05
N ALA A 131 6.18 -7.07 -1.29
CA ALA A 131 6.08 -6.29 -2.52
C ALA A 131 6.36 -7.18 -3.74
N LEU A 132 5.49 -7.07 -4.74
CA LEU A 132 5.52 -7.96 -5.91
C LEU A 132 6.74 -7.72 -6.81
N GLY A 133 7.24 -6.48 -6.87
CA GLY A 133 8.43 -6.15 -7.67
C GLY A 133 9.68 -6.94 -7.25
N PRO A 134 10.09 -6.90 -5.98
CA PRO A 134 11.20 -7.72 -5.49
C PRO A 134 11.03 -9.23 -5.72
N ILE A 135 9.80 -9.77 -5.56
CA ILE A 135 9.50 -11.18 -5.81
C ILE A 135 9.74 -11.54 -7.29
N LEU A 136 9.26 -10.68 -8.20
CA LEU A 136 9.46 -10.89 -9.64
C LEU A 136 10.94 -10.74 -10.02
N ASN A 137 11.64 -9.74 -9.48
CA ASN A 137 13.08 -9.54 -9.74
C ASN A 137 13.94 -10.72 -9.25
N ALA A 138 13.52 -11.39 -8.18
CA ALA A 138 14.25 -12.57 -7.68
C ALA A 138 14.21 -13.77 -8.65
N ALA A 139 13.27 -13.77 -9.60
CA ALA A 139 13.06 -14.89 -10.53
C ALA A 139 13.23 -14.51 -12.00
N ILE A 140 13.08 -13.26 -12.36
CA ILE A 140 13.16 -12.75 -13.73
C ILE A 140 14.40 -11.85 -13.85
N PRO A 141 15.48 -12.29 -14.51
CA PRO A 141 16.71 -11.51 -14.63
C PRO A 141 16.58 -10.26 -15.50
N ASP A 142 15.60 -10.24 -16.41
CA ASP A 142 15.35 -9.13 -17.32
C ASP A 142 14.46 -8.07 -16.68
N GLU A 143 15.06 -6.93 -16.31
CA GLU A 143 14.35 -5.80 -15.70
C GLU A 143 13.25 -5.23 -16.61
N ALA A 144 13.46 -5.19 -17.92
CA ALA A 144 12.45 -4.72 -18.87
C ALA A 144 11.22 -5.63 -18.83
N LYS A 145 11.44 -6.94 -18.71
CA LYS A 145 10.35 -7.92 -18.53
C LYS A 145 9.61 -7.74 -17.22
N VAL A 146 10.33 -7.48 -16.12
CA VAL A 146 9.71 -7.20 -14.82
C VAL A 146 8.84 -5.94 -14.91
N LEU A 147 9.31 -4.88 -15.57
CA LEU A 147 8.52 -3.67 -15.78
C LEU A 147 7.25 -3.94 -16.62
N GLU A 148 7.36 -4.73 -17.69
CA GLU A 148 6.19 -5.15 -18.50
C GLU A 148 5.15 -5.87 -17.62
N VAL A 149 5.60 -6.85 -16.83
CA VAL A 149 4.74 -7.63 -15.93
C VAL A 149 4.10 -6.74 -14.85
N MET A 150 4.87 -5.83 -14.25
CA MET A 150 4.34 -4.88 -13.26
C MET A 150 3.34 -3.89 -13.88
N ASN A 151 3.45 -3.58 -15.16
CA ASN A 151 2.46 -2.76 -15.86
C ASN A 151 1.12 -3.49 -16.06
N LEU A 152 1.13 -4.82 -16.26
CA LEU A 152 -0.11 -5.61 -16.24
C LEU A 152 -0.84 -5.42 -14.89
N TYR A 153 -0.10 -5.52 -13.77
CA TYR A 153 -0.65 -5.27 -12.45
C TYR A 153 -1.21 -3.85 -12.29
N ARG A 154 -0.36 -2.83 -12.55
CA ARG A 154 -0.72 -1.42 -12.34
C ARG A 154 -1.93 -0.98 -13.16
N ASN A 155 -2.03 -1.47 -14.40
CA ASN A 155 -3.12 -1.13 -15.30
C ASN A 155 -4.42 -1.91 -15.03
N SER A 156 -4.35 -2.96 -14.23
CA SER A 156 -5.49 -3.81 -13.90
C SER A 156 -6.12 -3.46 -12.56
N VAL A 157 -5.32 -2.95 -11.62
CA VAL A 157 -5.78 -2.68 -10.25
C VAL A 157 -6.36 -1.27 -10.16
N ARG A 158 -7.55 -1.13 -9.58
CA ARG A 158 -8.21 0.17 -9.42
C ARG A 158 -7.49 1.06 -8.42
N ASN A 159 -7.20 0.51 -7.25
CA ASN A 159 -6.48 1.17 -6.15
C ASN A 159 -5.54 0.14 -5.54
N GLY A 160 -4.56 0.59 -4.78
CA GLY A 160 -3.68 -0.34 -4.05
C GLY A 160 -4.48 -1.35 -3.24
N GLY A 161 -3.94 -2.56 -3.07
CA GLY A 161 -4.59 -3.60 -2.28
C GLY A 161 -4.67 -3.25 -0.79
N THR A 162 -5.63 -3.83 -0.09
CA THR A 162 -5.76 -3.72 1.37
C THR A 162 -5.07 -4.90 2.04
N LEU A 163 -4.18 -4.61 3.00
CA LEU A 163 -3.52 -5.63 3.81
C LEU A 163 -4.30 -5.84 5.11
N MET A 164 -4.44 -7.11 5.48
CA MET A 164 -5.08 -7.54 6.74
C MET A 164 -4.21 -8.57 7.43
N ASN A 165 -4.04 -8.41 8.74
CA ASN A 165 -3.38 -9.38 9.60
C ASN A 165 -4.43 -10.17 10.35
N PHE A 166 -4.24 -11.47 10.47
CA PHE A 166 -5.16 -12.36 11.19
C PHE A 166 -4.46 -12.97 12.39
N VAL A 167 -5.13 -12.90 13.51
CA VAL A 167 -4.71 -13.62 14.73
C VAL A 167 -5.79 -14.62 15.11
N PRO A 168 -5.43 -15.84 15.53
CA PRO A 168 -6.41 -16.82 15.97
C PRO A 168 -7.22 -16.28 17.15
N VAL A 169 -8.54 -16.40 17.08
CA VAL A 169 -9.42 -16.19 18.23
C VAL A 169 -9.55 -17.53 18.94
N THR A 170 -9.00 -17.63 20.15
CA THR A 170 -9.23 -18.82 20.98
C THR A 170 -10.69 -18.79 21.44
N PRO A 171 -11.50 -19.82 21.15
CA PRO A 171 -12.84 -19.89 21.72
C PRO A 171 -12.74 -19.81 23.24
N GLY A 172 -13.52 -18.92 23.84
CA GLY A 172 -13.59 -18.82 25.30
C GLY A 172 -13.95 -20.17 25.90
N LYS A 173 -13.23 -20.55 26.98
CA LYS A 173 -13.57 -21.73 27.77
C LYS A 173 -14.84 -21.46 28.54
#